data_ac0a3445a3000e9af03749a1c0cf1ad7
#
_entry.id   ac0a3445a3000e9af03749a1c0cf1ad7
#
_cell.length_a   1.000
_cell.length_b   1.000
_cell.length_c   1.000
_cell.angle_alpha   90.00
_cell.angle_beta   90.00
_cell.angle_gamma   90.00
#
_symmetry.space_group_name_H-M   'P 1'
#
loop_
_entity.id
_entity.type
_entity.pdbx_description
1 polymer ?
#
loop_
_entity_poly.entity_id
_entity_poly.type
_entity_poly.pdbx_seq_one_letter_code
_entity_poly.pdbx_strand_id
1 'polypeptide(L)'
;MQAQKAEGTRDLIGAEMRAWQKMQQIAAGVFEPFGFKPIETPAIEQVDVFVHGIGQSTDVVRKEMFRVFSGANLERVFAEGTDSKLKPKQRLALRPEGTAGVVRAVVENNLVPQGSTPFKAYYAEA
;
A
#
# COMPACT_ATOMS: atom_id res chain seq x y z
N MET A 1 18.25 -17.83 -21.33
CA MET A 1 17.94 -16.73 -20.39
C MET A 1 17.51 -17.32 -19.06
N GLN A 2 18.12 -16.93 -17.99
CA GLN A 2 17.75 -17.39 -16.64
C GLN A 2 16.79 -16.36 -16.02
N ALA A 3 15.63 -16.82 -15.59
CA ALA A 3 14.66 -15.96 -14.89
C ALA A 3 15.22 -15.55 -13.53
N GLN A 4 15.11 -14.28 -13.20
CA GLN A 4 15.53 -13.71 -11.92
C GLN A 4 14.41 -12.87 -11.33
N LYS A 5 14.41 -12.72 -9.99
CA LYS A 5 13.50 -11.82 -9.31
C LYS A 5 13.79 -10.35 -9.64
N ALA A 6 12.81 -9.50 -9.47
CA ALA A 6 13.00 -8.06 -9.64
C ALA A 6 14.03 -7.52 -8.64
N GLU A 7 14.82 -6.53 -9.08
CA GLU A 7 15.79 -5.86 -8.22
C GLU A 7 15.09 -5.25 -7.00
N GLY A 8 15.72 -5.34 -5.84
CA GLY A 8 15.15 -4.84 -4.57
C GLY A 8 14.09 -5.74 -3.95
N THR A 9 13.76 -6.88 -4.58
CA THR A 9 12.80 -7.84 -4.02
C THR A 9 13.49 -9.12 -3.54
N ARG A 10 12.82 -9.86 -2.68
CA ARG A 10 13.30 -11.16 -2.20
C ARG A 10 12.15 -12.14 -2.02
N ASP A 11 12.46 -13.41 -2.15
CA ASP A 11 11.54 -14.48 -1.78
C ASP A 11 11.72 -14.80 -0.30
N LEU A 12 10.60 -14.95 0.41
CA LEU A 12 10.59 -15.46 1.78
C LEU A 12 10.26 -16.95 1.73
N ILE A 13 11.24 -17.79 2.00
CA ILE A 13 11.10 -19.26 1.92
C ILE A 13 11.75 -19.94 3.13
N GLY A 14 11.25 -21.15 3.44
CA GLY A 14 11.84 -21.99 4.48
C GLY A 14 11.84 -21.33 5.85
N ALA A 15 12.99 -21.35 6.51
CA ALA A 15 13.16 -20.83 7.87
C ALA A 15 12.88 -19.30 7.96
N GLU A 16 13.22 -18.54 6.93
CA GLU A 16 12.96 -17.09 6.91
C GLU A 16 11.46 -16.80 6.87
N MET A 17 10.70 -17.53 6.05
CA MET A 17 9.23 -17.39 6.02
C MET A 17 8.60 -17.78 7.36
N ARG A 18 9.08 -18.84 8.01
CA ARG A 18 8.60 -19.26 9.34
C ARG A 18 8.91 -18.22 10.42
N ALA A 19 10.08 -17.61 10.37
CA ALA A 19 10.46 -16.53 11.29
C ALA A 19 9.54 -15.31 11.11
N TRP A 20 9.22 -14.95 9.87
CA TRP A 20 8.27 -13.89 9.55
C TRP A 20 6.88 -14.18 10.11
N GLN A 21 6.34 -15.37 9.88
CA GLN A 21 5.04 -15.79 10.40
C GLN A 21 5.00 -15.75 11.94
N LYS A 22 6.07 -16.21 12.59
CA LYS A 22 6.17 -16.17 14.05
C LYS A 22 6.20 -14.74 14.58
N MET A 23 6.92 -13.84 13.92
CA MET A 23 6.95 -12.42 14.29
C MET A 23 5.55 -11.80 14.17
N GLN A 24 4.80 -12.10 13.10
CA GLN A 24 3.42 -11.65 12.95
C GLN A 24 2.51 -12.17 14.05
N GLN A 25 2.65 -13.45 14.46
CA GLN A 25 1.89 -14.03 15.57
C GLN A 25 2.20 -13.35 16.90
N ILE A 26 3.47 -13.07 17.17
CA ILE A 26 3.88 -12.35 18.39
C ILE A 26 3.30 -10.94 18.39
N ALA A 27 3.36 -10.22 17.28
CA ALA A 27 2.79 -8.90 17.15
C ALA A 27 1.26 -8.90 17.41
N ALA A 28 0.54 -9.86 16.82
CA ALA A 28 -0.88 -10.04 17.07
C ALA A 28 -1.19 -10.27 18.56
N GLY A 29 -0.41 -11.13 19.21
CA GLY A 29 -0.55 -11.42 20.65
C GLY A 29 -0.31 -10.21 21.55
N VAL A 30 0.48 -9.23 21.10
CA VAL A 30 0.73 -7.96 21.80
C VAL A 30 -0.37 -6.95 21.53
N PHE A 31 -0.81 -6.79 20.27
CA PHE A 31 -1.73 -5.74 19.87
C PHE A 31 -3.20 -6.06 20.18
N GLU A 32 -3.63 -7.29 19.94
CA GLU A 32 -5.05 -7.66 20.05
C GLU A 32 -5.64 -7.50 21.47
N PRO A 33 -4.92 -7.83 22.57
CA PRO A 33 -5.39 -7.56 23.92
C PRO A 33 -5.67 -6.07 24.21
N PHE A 34 -5.02 -5.15 23.50
CA PHE A 34 -5.25 -3.71 23.61
C PHE A 34 -6.36 -3.20 22.69
N GLY A 35 -7.10 -4.10 22.03
CA GLY A 35 -8.21 -3.74 21.16
C GLY A 35 -7.81 -3.38 19.72
N PHE A 36 -6.56 -3.60 19.33
CA PHE A 36 -6.15 -3.46 17.94
C PHE A 36 -6.62 -4.64 17.11
N LYS A 37 -7.15 -4.36 15.92
CA LYS A 37 -7.60 -5.38 14.97
C LYS A 37 -6.69 -5.42 13.76
N PRO A 38 -6.46 -6.60 13.18
CA PRO A 38 -5.66 -6.70 11.97
C PRO A 38 -6.37 -6.02 10.80
N ILE A 39 -5.60 -5.32 9.98
CA ILE A 39 -6.05 -4.75 8.71
C ILE A 39 -5.02 -5.04 7.64
N GLU A 40 -5.49 -5.34 6.44
CA GLU A 40 -4.66 -5.50 5.26
C GLU A 40 -5.25 -4.65 4.13
N THR A 41 -4.42 -3.86 3.49
CA THR A 41 -4.80 -3.02 2.37
C THR A 41 -4.13 -3.48 1.08
N PRO A 42 -4.69 -3.15 -0.09
CA PRO A 42 -4.06 -3.53 -1.36
C PRO A 42 -2.64 -3.00 -1.50
N ALA A 43 -1.77 -3.78 -2.15
CA ALA A 43 -0.43 -3.34 -2.51
C ALA A 43 -0.44 -2.23 -3.58
N ILE A 44 -1.51 -2.15 -4.37
CA ILE A 44 -1.73 -1.15 -5.41
C ILE A 44 -2.86 -0.22 -4.96
N GLU A 45 -2.59 1.07 -4.98
CA GLU A 45 -3.54 2.13 -4.63
C GLU A 45 -3.60 3.19 -5.73
N GLN A 46 -4.63 4.01 -5.72
CA GLN A 46 -4.65 5.22 -6.54
C GLN A 46 -3.59 6.20 -6.04
N VAL A 47 -2.89 6.86 -6.94
CA VAL A 47 -1.86 7.86 -6.61
C VAL A 47 -2.38 8.94 -5.68
N ASP A 48 -3.64 9.35 -5.87
CA ASP A 48 -4.26 10.42 -5.08
C ASP A 48 -4.35 10.08 -3.58
N VAL A 49 -4.39 8.80 -3.20
CA VAL A 49 -4.33 8.36 -1.80
C VAL A 49 -3.05 8.88 -1.13
N PHE A 50 -1.92 8.78 -1.82
CA PHE A 50 -0.63 9.22 -1.28
C PHE A 50 -0.43 10.73 -1.41
N VAL A 51 -0.90 11.32 -2.49
CA VAL A 51 -0.86 12.78 -2.69
C VAL A 51 -1.61 13.51 -1.57
N HIS A 52 -2.80 13.02 -1.22
CA HIS A 52 -3.59 13.61 -0.13
C HIS A 52 -3.09 13.22 1.27
N GLY A 53 -2.58 11.99 1.41
CA GLY A 53 -2.10 11.49 2.70
C GLY A 53 -0.73 11.99 3.11
N ILE A 54 0.23 12.07 2.17
CA ILE A 54 1.63 12.39 2.44
C ILE A 54 2.00 13.79 1.93
N GLY A 55 1.31 14.27 0.89
CA GLY A 55 1.56 15.56 0.24
C GLY A 55 2.31 15.44 -1.09
N GLN A 56 1.96 16.31 -2.04
CA GLN A 56 2.52 16.30 -3.40
C GLN A 56 4.02 16.60 -3.47
N SER A 57 4.54 17.34 -2.51
CA SER A 57 5.92 17.84 -2.52
C SER A 57 6.93 16.90 -1.88
N THR A 58 6.50 15.77 -1.32
CA THR A 58 7.41 14.81 -0.70
C THR A 58 8.20 14.03 -1.75
N ASP A 59 9.45 13.73 -1.46
CA ASP A 59 10.29 12.90 -2.35
C ASP A 59 9.69 11.50 -2.57
N VAL A 60 8.99 10.96 -1.57
CA VAL A 60 8.28 9.67 -1.67
C VAL A 60 7.29 9.68 -2.84
N VAL A 61 6.43 10.70 -2.94
CA VAL A 61 5.45 10.81 -4.03
C VAL A 61 6.10 11.15 -5.37
N ARG A 62 7.16 11.95 -5.36
CA ARG A 62 7.77 12.45 -6.60
C ARG A 62 8.78 11.51 -7.23
N LYS A 63 9.56 10.79 -6.43
CA LYS A 63 10.75 10.06 -6.89
C LYS A 63 10.77 8.58 -6.53
N GLU A 64 10.22 8.19 -5.38
CA GLU A 64 10.38 6.84 -4.83
C GLU A 64 9.21 5.93 -5.18
N MET A 65 8.05 6.49 -5.47
CA MET A 65 6.84 5.72 -5.73
C MET A 65 6.85 5.07 -7.11
N PHE A 66 6.67 3.76 -7.15
CA PHE A 66 6.53 3.02 -8.40
C PHE A 66 5.12 3.21 -8.97
N ARG A 67 5.04 3.69 -10.21
CA ARG A 67 3.78 3.83 -10.92
C ARG A 67 3.41 2.52 -11.61
N VAL A 68 2.12 2.20 -11.59
CA VAL A 68 1.58 0.96 -12.18
C VAL A 68 0.58 1.31 -13.27
N PHE A 69 0.79 0.76 -14.46
CA PHE A 69 -0.08 0.96 -15.61
C PHE A 69 -0.47 -0.39 -16.21
N SER A 70 -1.71 -0.52 -16.67
CA SER A 70 -2.04 -1.57 -17.61
C SER A 70 -1.29 -1.33 -18.93
N GLY A 71 -1.10 -2.36 -19.75
CA GLY A 71 -0.43 -2.18 -21.06
C GLY A 71 -1.09 -1.09 -21.90
N ALA A 72 -2.42 -1.08 -21.98
CA ALA A 72 -3.17 -0.08 -22.74
C ALA A 72 -2.98 1.35 -22.19
N ASN A 73 -2.96 1.52 -20.87
CA ASN A 73 -2.73 2.84 -20.28
C ASN A 73 -1.27 3.27 -20.45
N LEU A 74 -0.33 2.35 -20.39
CA LEU A 74 1.08 2.64 -20.64
C LEU A 74 1.30 3.15 -22.08
N GLU A 75 0.70 2.51 -23.07
CA GLU A 75 0.74 2.98 -24.47
C GLU A 75 0.16 4.40 -24.60
N ARG A 76 -0.94 4.70 -23.91
CA ARG A 76 -1.50 6.04 -23.89
C ARG A 76 -0.57 7.07 -23.27
N VAL A 77 0.08 6.73 -22.16
CA VAL A 77 1.06 7.60 -21.50
C VAL A 77 2.24 7.88 -22.43
N PHE A 78 2.75 6.89 -23.14
CA PHE A 78 3.82 7.08 -24.11
C PHE A 78 3.39 7.95 -25.29
N ALA A 79 2.18 7.74 -25.82
CA ALA A 79 1.66 8.54 -26.92
C ALA A 79 1.43 10.02 -26.54
N GLU A 80 0.95 10.26 -25.32
CA GLU A 80 0.63 11.60 -24.81
C GLU A 80 1.82 12.31 -24.15
N GLY A 81 2.87 11.58 -23.79
CA GLY A 81 4.00 12.07 -23.02
C GLY A 81 3.68 12.40 -21.55
N THR A 82 2.48 12.07 -21.08
CA THR A 82 2.01 12.34 -19.73
C THR A 82 0.86 11.40 -19.34
N ASP A 83 0.67 11.20 -18.04
CA ASP A 83 -0.48 10.48 -17.48
C ASP A 83 -1.66 11.40 -17.08
N SER A 84 -1.55 12.70 -17.31
CA SER A 84 -2.55 13.69 -16.88
C SER A 84 -3.93 13.47 -17.47
N LYS A 85 -4.03 12.83 -18.64
CA LYS A 85 -5.28 12.47 -19.30
C LYS A 85 -5.92 11.19 -18.79
N LEU A 86 -5.21 10.41 -17.98
CA LEU A 86 -5.78 9.24 -17.31
C LEU A 86 -6.72 9.69 -16.19
N LYS A 87 -7.82 8.97 -16.02
CA LYS A 87 -8.73 9.19 -14.88
C LYS A 87 -8.01 8.84 -13.56
N PRO A 88 -8.39 9.43 -12.42
CA PRO A 88 -7.77 9.10 -11.12
C PRO A 88 -7.70 7.60 -10.84
N LYS A 89 -8.76 6.84 -11.15
CA LYS A 89 -8.81 5.38 -10.98
C LYS A 89 -7.84 4.60 -11.87
N GLN A 90 -7.24 5.23 -12.86
CA GLN A 90 -6.26 4.63 -13.77
C GLN A 90 -4.82 5.05 -13.41
N ARG A 91 -4.66 6.04 -12.54
CA ARG A 91 -3.37 6.50 -12.04
C ARG A 91 -3.05 5.74 -10.76
N LEU A 92 -2.35 4.62 -10.91
CA LEU A 92 -2.06 3.68 -9.85
C LEU A 92 -0.58 3.68 -9.49
N ALA A 93 -0.30 3.27 -8.25
CA ALA A 93 1.07 3.10 -7.75
C ALA A 93 1.15 1.91 -6.80
N LEU A 94 2.34 1.34 -6.67
CA LEU A 94 2.64 0.48 -5.52
C LEU A 94 2.72 1.35 -4.28
N ARG A 95 2.12 0.90 -3.17
CA ARG A 95 2.17 1.64 -1.91
C ARG A 95 3.63 1.83 -1.45
N PRO A 96 4.09 3.06 -1.22
CA PRO A 96 5.41 3.31 -0.65
C PRO A 96 5.42 3.16 0.87
N GLU A 97 4.24 3.19 1.50
CA GLU A 97 4.01 3.01 2.94
C GLU A 97 2.57 2.56 3.18
N GLY A 98 2.24 2.08 4.38
CA GLY A 98 0.94 1.48 4.66
C GLY A 98 -0.11 2.43 5.23
N THR A 99 0.29 3.54 5.85
CA THR A 99 -0.61 4.39 6.65
C THR A 99 -1.69 5.08 5.81
N ALA A 100 -1.33 5.62 4.65
CA ALA A 100 -2.29 6.30 3.78
C ALA A 100 -3.38 5.36 3.27
N GLY A 101 -3.02 4.11 2.93
CA GLY A 101 -3.98 3.07 2.54
C GLY A 101 -4.93 2.70 3.67
N VAL A 102 -4.44 2.61 4.92
CA VAL A 102 -5.28 2.36 6.10
C VAL A 102 -6.27 3.50 6.31
N VAL A 103 -5.83 4.75 6.24
CA VAL A 103 -6.73 5.92 6.37
C VAL A 103 -7.81 5.90 5.29
N ARG A 104 -7.44 5.64 4.02
CA ARG A 104 -8.40 5.47 2.93
C ARG A 104 -9.42 4.38 3.24
N ALA A 105 -8.95 3.20 3.70
CA ALA A 105 -9.83 2.07 4.01
C ALA A 105 -10.80 2.39 5.16
N VAL A 106 -10.34 3.09 6.19
CA VAL A 106 -11.17 3.53 7.32
C VAL A 106 -12.28 4.47 6.86
N VAL A 107 -11.95 5.45 6.01
CA VAL A 107 -12.92 6.41 5.49
C VAL A 107 -13.91 5.74 4.54
N GLU A 108 -13.41 4.97 3.57
CA GLU A 108 -14.25 4.32 2.55
C GLU A 108 -15.25 3.34 3.15
N ASN A 109 -14.85 2.61 4.18
CA ASN A 109 -15.70 1.61 4.84
C ASN A 109 -16.45 2.16 6.07
N ASN A 110 -16.32 3.46 6.36
CA ASN A 110 -16.95 4.10 7.52
C ASN A 110 -16.67 3.35 8.83
N LEU A 111 -15.41 3.01 9.08
CA LEU A 111 -15.01 2.20 10.24
C LEU A 111 -15.00 3.01 11.56
N VAL A 112 -15.09 4.33 11.48
CA VAL A 112 -15.21 5.24 12.64
C VAL A 112 -16.48 6.07 12.48
N PRO A 113 -17.66 5.51 12.77
CA PRO A 113 -18.90 6.28 12.79
C PRO A 113 -18.85 7.41 13.82
N GLN A 114 -19.57 8.49 13.56
CA GLN A 114 -19.63 9.64 14.45
C GLN A 114 -20.06 9.21 15.88
N GLY A 115 -19.32 9.65 16.91
CA GLY A 115 -19.57 9.30 18.31
C GLY A 115 -19.04 7.94 18.75
N SER A 116 -18.36 7.19 17.89
CA SER A 116 -17.74 5.92 18.24
C SER A 116 -16.41 6.10 18.98
N THR A 117 -15.95 5.00 19.60
CA THR A 117 -14.61 4.93 20.21
C THR A 117 -13.53 5.01 19.13
N PRO A 118 -12.28 5.41 19.46
CA PRO A 118 -11.16 5.41 18.51
C PRO A 118 -11.00 4.06 17.83
N PHE A 119 -10.79 4.07 16.53
CA PHE A 119 -10.44 2.89 15.74
C PHE A 119 -8.97 2.53 15.95
N LYS A 120 -8.72 1.27 16.29
CA LYS A 120 -7.38 0.75 16.51
C LYS A 120 -7.12 -0.39 15.54
N ALA A 121 -6.08 -0.27 14.74
CA ALA A 121 -5.68 -1.30 13.80
C ALA A 121 -4.17 -1.49 13.80
N TYR A 122 -3.74 -2.66 13.40
CA TYR A 122 -2.33 -2.95 13.13
C TYR A 122 -2.19 -3.69 11.81
N TYR A 123 -1.06 -3.52 11.17
CA TYR A 123 -0.70 -4.28 9.97
C TYR A 123 0.77 -4.69 10.05
N ALA A 124 1.07 -5.88 9.52
CA ALA A 124 2.41 -6.43 9.40
C ALA A 124 2.52 -7.03 8.01
N GLU A 125 2.97 -6.21 7.08
CA GLU A 125 3.04 -6.54 5.66
C GLU A 125 4.50 -6.59 5.21
N ALA A 126 4.80 -7.53 4.29
CA ALA A 126 6.12 -7.65 3.69
C ALA A 126 6.27 -6.70 2.49
#